data_583dc8dbf93281b1cc99c25e694824c7
#
_entry.id   583dc8dbf93281b1cc99c25e694824c7
#
_cell.length_a   1.000
_cell.length_b   1.000
_cell.length_c   1.000
_cell.angle_alpha   90.00
_cell.angle_beta   90.00
_cell.angle_gamma   90.00
#
_symmetry.space_group_name_H-M   'P 1'
#
loop_
_entity.id
_entity.type
_entity.pdbx_description
1 polymer ?
#
loop_
_entity_poly.entity_id
_entity_poly.type
_entity_poly.pdbx_seq_one_letter_code
_entity_poly.pdbx_strand_id
1 'polypeptide(L)'
;MAKRGRLSDKILCCLKRNQRDLAKKQELTDESMSELLEQRERFATFARRIIESVIHPLLEEVTILFNNASVIEYCGNNDFHCICKFAHTPRFPASVSLEFSLLAAKSNTELTARFDLEIRPAMMEYTRNEEKNFPLDDADVAIGLWVEEKIVECVDTYLHLETHPLYQKENMVIDPVCGMRISSDAARSKIERPHRRTIYFCSETCKNTFLKEDKLKFEK
;
A
#
# COMPACT_ATOMS: atom_id res chain seq x y z
N MET A 1 41.66 -49.49 42.04
CA MET A 1 41.40 -48.97 40.67
C MET A 1 39.94 -48.94 40.26
N ALA A 2 38.96 -48.62 41.12
CA ALA A 2 37.54 -48.80 40.82
C ALA A 2 36.68 -47.51 40.85
N LYS A 3 37.25 -46.30 40.78
CA LYS A 3 36.49 -45.07 40.88
C LYS A 3 36.42 -44.17 39.59
N ARG A 4 37.27 -44.48 38.59
CA ARG A 4 37.29 -43.64 37.36
C ARG A 4 36.11 -43.91 36.36
N GLY A 5 35.59 -45.12 36.28
CA GLY A 5 34.50 -45.49 35.41
C GLY A 5 33.15 -44.77 35.72
N ARG A 6 32.85 -44.63 37.04
CA ARG A 6 31.56 -44.06 37.49
C ARG A 6 31.34 -42.60 37.15
N LEU A 7 32.37 -41.77 37.07
CA LEU A 7 32.26 -40.36 36.72
C LEU A 7 32.08 -40.20 35.20
N SER A 8 32.86 -40.93 34.41
CA SER A 8 32.75 -40.94 32.94
C SER A 8 31.38 -41.40 32.48
N ASP A 9 30.82 -42.45 33.12
CA ASP A 9 29.46 -42.93 32.79
C ASP A 9 28.36 -41.90 33.08
N LYS A 10 28.51 -41.20 34.22
CA LYS A 10 27.58 -40.08 34.56
C LYS A 10 27.67 -38.93 33.56
N ILE A 11 28.88 -38.52 33.17
CA ILE A 11 29.09 -37.47 32.17
C ILE A 11 28.49 -37.88 30.81
N LEU A 12 28.75 -39.12 30.37
CA LEU A 12 28.16 -39.67 29.14
C LEU A 12 26.63 -39.70 29.17
N CYS A 13 26.06 -40.05 30.32
CA CYS A 13 24.60 -40.00 30.48
C CYS A 13 24.05 -38.56 30.37
N CYS A 14 24.72 -37.57 30.97
CA CYS A 14 24.34 -36.16 30.86
C CYS A 14 24.46 -35.65 29.40
N LEU A 15 25.55 -36.02 28.71
CA LEU A 15 25.73 -35.63 27.30
C LEU A 15 24.64 -36.23 26.39
N LYS A 16 24.33 -37.50 26.56
CA LYS A 16 23.27 -38.18 25.83
C LYS A 16 21.89 -37.57 26.09
N ARG A 17 21.60 -37.18 27.35
CA ARG A 17 20.35 -36.48 27.69
C ARG A 17 20.29 -35.14 27.00
N ASN A 18 21.33 -34.32 27.09
CA ASN A 18 21.39 -33.00 26.45
C ASN A 18 21.26 -33.11 24.93
N GLN A 19 21.89 -34.09 24.29
CA GLN A 19 21.75 -34.34 22.85
C GLN A 19 20.29 -34.69 22.46
N ARG A 20 19.62 -35.52 23.29
CA ARG A 20 18.18 -35.85 23.04
C ARG A 20 17.28 -34.64 23.22
N ASP A 21 17.55 -33.80 24.22
CA ASP A 21 16.76 -32.60 24.48
C ASP A 21 16.97 -31.56 23.38
N LEU A 22 18.17 -31.43 22.84
CA LEU A 22 18.48 -30.59 21.69
C LEU A 22 17.78 -31.10 20.41
N ALA A 23 17.85 -32.41 20.17
CA ALA A 23 17.17 -33.00 18.99
C ALA A 23 15.65 -32.79 19.04
N LYS A 24 15.02 -32.99 20.21
CA LYS A 24 13.58 -32.70 20.39
C LYS A 24 13.24 -31.24 20.17
N LYS A 25 14.08 -30.31 20.65
CA LYS A 25 13.85 -28.87 20.40
C LYS A 25 13.96 -28.52 18.93
N GLN A 26 14.92 -29.10 18.21
CA GLN A 26 15.05 -28.90 16.77
C GLN A 26 13.84 -29.45 16.03
N GLU A 27 13.40 -30.66 16.34
CA GLU A 27 12.20 -31.27 15.72
C GLU A 27 10.94 -30.40 15.91
N LEU A 28 10.69 -29.92 17.15
CA LEU A 28 9.58 -28.99 17.41
C LEU A 28 9.70 -27.66 16.67
N THR A 29 10.93 -27.16 16.49
CA THR A 29 11.16 -25.93 15.74
C THR A 29 10.92 -26.14 14.26
N ASP A 30 11.36 -27.28 13.71
CA ASP A 30 11.17 -27.63 12.29
C ASP A 30 9.68 -27.87 11.96
N GLU A 31 8.95 -28.57 12.86
CA GLU A 31 7.50 -28.73 12.74
C GLU A 31 6.77 -27.37 12.73
N SER A 32 7.08 -26.51 13.70
CA SER A 32 6.51 -25.18 13.83
C SER A 32 6.81 -24.31 12.61
N MET A 33 8.02 -24.41 12.05
CA MET A 33 8.39 -23.67 10.84
C MET A 33 7.65 -24.20 9.61
N SER A 34 7.49 -25.52 9.50
CA SER A 34 6.73 -26.14 8.42
C SER A 34 5.27 -25.68 8.44
N GLU A 35 4.63 -25.68 9.59
CA GLU A 35 3.27 -25.20 9.76
C GLU A 35 3.11 -23.72 9.35
N LEU A 36 4.07 -22.86 9.76
CA LEU A 36 4.08 -21.46 9.38
C LEU A 36 4.23 -21.24 7.87
N LEU A 37 5.05 -22.05 7.20
CA LEU A 37 5.21 -21.99 5.75
C LEU A 37 3.93 -22.41 5.04
N GLU A 38 3.31 -23.51 5.45
CA GLU A 38 2.03 -23.96 4.90
C GLU A 38 0.93 -22.90 5.08
N GLN A 39 0.85 -22.26 6.23
CA GLN A 39 -0.11 -21.19 6.49
C GLN A 39 0.11 -19.99 5.55
N ARG A 40 1.37 -19.58 5.33
CA ARG A 40 1.72 -18.51 4.40
C ARG A 40 1.35 -18.84 2.96
N GLU A 41 1.60 -20.07 2.53
CA GLU A 41 1.25 -20.52 1.18
C GLU A 41 -0.26 -20.55 0.97
N ARG A 42 -1.02 -21.05 1.95
CA ARG A 42 -2.49 -21.02 1.93
C ARG A 42 -3.02 -19.61 1.84
N PHE A 43 -2.51 -18.70 2.69
CA PHE A 43 -2.89 -17.30 2.64
C PHE A 43 -2.54 -16.66 1.30
N ALA A 44 -1.33 -16.88 0.78
CA ALA A 44 -0.89 -16.32 -0.49
C ALA A 44 -1.76 -16.78 -1.66
N THR A 45 -2.12 -18.06 -1.69
CA THR A 45 -3.01 -18.62 -2.70
C THR A 45 -4.41 -18.01 -2.62
N PHE A 46 -4.93 -17.88 -1.40
CA PHE A 46 -6.24 -17.29 -1.16
C PHE A 46 -6.26 -15.80 -1.52
N ALA A 47 -5.29 -15.03 -1.03
CA ALA A 47 -5.20 -13.59 -1.29
C ALA A 47 -5.07 -13.28 -2.78
N ARG A 48 -4.23 -14.03 -3.50
CA ARG A 48 -4.10 -13.90 -4.95
C ARG A 48 -5.44 -14.14 -5.64
N ARG A 49 -6.14 -15.21 -5.29
CA ARG A 49 -7.46 -15.50 -5.86
C ARG A 49 -8.45 -14.36 -5.63
N ILE A 50 -8.51 -13.78 -4.41
CA ILE A 50 -9.40 -12.66 -4.12
C ILE A 50 -9.02 -11.41 -4.93
N ILE A 51 -7.75 -11.09 -5.04
CA ILE A 51 -7.29 -9.98 -5.88
C ILE A 51 -7.74 -10.20 -7.32
N GLU A 52 -7.40 -11.34 -7.91
CA GLU A 52 -7.63 -11.63 -9.34
C GLU A 52 -9.12 -11.81 -9.68
N SER A 53 -9.91 -12.43 -8.80
CA SER A 53 -11.31 -12.78 -9.11
C SER A 53 -12.36 -11.84 -8.54
N VAL A 54 -12.01 -11.00 -7.57
CA VAL A 54 -12.97 -10.11 -6.90
C VAL A 54 -12.55 -8.65 -7.02
N ILE A 55 -11.36 -8.27 -6.49
CA ILE A 55 -10.99 -6.87 -6.37
C ILE A 55 -10.63 -6.27 -7.73
N HIS A 56 -9.76 -6.93 -8.50
CA HIS A 56 -9.31 -6.45 -9.80
C HIS A 56 -10.47 -6.23 -10.79
N PRO A 57 -11.41 -7.18 -10.99
CA PRO A 57 -12.54 -6.95 -11.88
C PRO A 57 -13.43 -5.76 -11.48
N LEU A 58 -13.69 -5.57 -10.18
CA LEU A 58 -14.48 -4.43 -9.70
C LEU A 58 -13.76 -3.09 -9.97
N LEU A 59 -12.45 -3.04 -9.83
CA LEU A 59 -11.68 -1.86 -10.17
C LEU A 59 -11.55 -1.64 -11.68
N GLU A 60 -11.53 -2.70 -12.49
CA GLU A 60 -11.58 -2.58 -13.96
C GLU A 60 -12.88 -1.93 -14.43
N GLU A 61 -14.02 -2.22 -13.80
CA GLU A 61 -15.29 -1.54 -14.11
C GLU A 61 -15.19 -0.02 -13.94
N VAL A 62 -14.43 0.45 -12.95
CA VAL A 62 -14.17 1.89 -12.77
C VAL A 62 -13.40 2.46 -13.96
N THR A 63 -12.42 1.74 -14.51
CA THR A 63 -11.64 2.22 -15.66
C THR A 63 -12.44 2.31 -16.94
N ILE A 64 -13.50 1.54 -17.06
CA ILE A 64 -14.43 1.64 -18.20
C ILE A 64 -15.22 2.97 -18.14
N LEU A 65 -15.53 3.44 -16.94
CA LEU A 65 -16.31 4.67 -16.72
C LEU A 65 -15.44 5.93 -16.70
N PHE A 66 -14.16 5.82 -16.35
CA PHE A 66 -13.24 6.94 -16.19
C PHE A 66 -11.99 6.77 -17.06
N ASN A 67 -11.92 7.49 -18.18
CA ASN A 67 -10.80 7.43 -19.13
C ASN A 67 -9.43 7.80 -18.54
N ASN A 68 -9.41 8.47 -17.40
CA ASN A 68 -8.19 8.83 -16.66
C ASN A 68 -7.87 7.85 -15.52
N ALA A 69 -8.64 6.79 -15.37
CA ALA A 69 -8.38 5.73 -14.39
C ALA A 69 -7.54 4.60 -14.99
N SER A 70 -6.72 3.98 -14.15
CA SER A 70 -5.93 2.79 -14.50
C SER A 70 -5.79 1.89 -13.28
N VAL A 71 -5.77 0.57 -13.50
CA VAL A 71 -5.60 -0.43 -12.44
C VAL A 71 -4.22 -1.05 -12.53
N ILE A 72 -3.60 -1.26 -11.38
CA ILE A 72 -2.32 -1.95 -11.20
C ILE A 72 -2.53 -3.01 -10.13
N GLU A 73 -2.26 -4.25 -10.48
CA GLU A 73 -2.32 -5.39 -9.58
C GLU A 73 -0.90 -5.77 -9.14
N TYR A 74 -0.75 -6.13 -7.89
CA TYR A 74 0.49 -6.63 -7.32
C TYR A 74 0.24 -7.85 -6.44
N CYS A 75 0.81 -8.99 -6.83
CA CYS A 75 0.71 -10.27 -6.12
C CYS A 75 2.12 -10.83 -5.88
N GLY A 76 2.86 -10.21 -4.97
CA GLY A 76 4.24 -10.58 -4.62
C GLY A 76 4.35 -11.47 -3.38
N ASN A 77 5.58 -11.70 -2.93
CA ASN A 77 5.91 -12.55 -1.76
C ASN A 77 5.42 -11.97 -0.43
N ASN A 78 4.16 -12.06 -0.09
CA ASN A 78 3.42 -11.51 1.07
C ASN A 78 2.85 -10.10 0.88
N ASP A 79 2.83 -9.58 -0.33
CA ASP A 79 2.26 -8.29 -0.64
C ASP A 79 1.19 -8.51 -1.73
N PHE A 80 -0.05 -8.31 -1.34
CA PHE A 80 -1.24 -8.55 -2.17
C PHE A 80 -2.08 -7.29 -2.16
N HIS A 81 -1.97 -6.50 -3.22
CA HIS A 81 -2.76 -5.28 -3.34
C HIS A 81 -3.15 -5.00 -4.79
N CYS A 82 -4.23 -4.25 -4.94
CA CYS A 82 -4.71 -3.74 -6.20
C CYS A 82 -4.99 -2.24 -6.06
N ILE A 83 -4.47 -1.44 -7.00
CA ILE A 83 -4.52 0.01 -6.94
C ILE A 83 -5.24 0.53 -8.19
N CYS A 84 -6.30 1.31 -7.98
CA CYS A 84 -6.90 2.13 -9.03
C CYS A 84 -6.39 3.56 -8.91
N LYS A 85 -5.78 4.09 -9.97
CA LYS A 85 -5.23 5.45 -10.01
C LYS A 85 -5.99 6.30 -11.00
N PHE A 86 -6.47 7.45 -10.55
CA PHE A 86 -7.04 8.49 -11.40
C PHE A 86 -5.96 9.55 -11.66
N ALA A 87 -5.56 9.70 -12.91
CA ALA A 87 -4.67 10.78 -13.31
C ALA A 87 -5.39 12.12 -13.23
N HIS A 88 -4.64 13.19 -13.02
CA HIS A 88 -5.19 14.54 -13.05
C HIS A 88 -5.83 14.85 -14.42
N THR A 89 -6.89 15.63 -14.40
CA THR A 89 -7.55 16.13 -15.60
C THR A 89 -7.46 17.68 -15.64
N PRO A 90 -7.70 18.30 -16.79
CA PRO A 90 -7.80 19.76 -16.84
C PRO A 90 -8.84 20.35 -15.90
N ARG A 91 -9.89 19.59 -15.62
CA ARG A 91 -10.98 19.98 -14.73
C ARG A 91 -10.65 19.73 -13.25
N PHE A 92 -10.00 18.60 -12.96
CA PHE A 92 -9.59 18.22 -11.61
C PHE A 92 -8.05 18.00 -11.56
N PRO A 93 -7.31 18.96 -11.00
CA PRO A 93 -5.84 18.97 -11.06
C PRO A 93 -5.18 18.10 -9.98
N ALA A 94 -5.87 17.14 -9.41
CA ALA A 94 -5.35 16.19 -8.46
C ALA A 94 -5.35 14.77 -9.04
N SER A 95 -4.38 13.97 -8.65
CA SER A 95 -4.40 12.52 -8.83
C SER A 95 -4.97 11.85 -7.59
N VAL A 96 -5.74 10.80 -7.79
CA VAL A 96 -6.34 10.01 -6.71
C VAL A 96 -5.85 8.58 -6.84
N SER A 97 -5.50 7.96 -5.73
CA SER A 97 -5.10 6.55 -5.64
C SER A 97 -6.00 5.85 -4.64
N LEU A 98 -6.68 4.83 -5.09
CA LEU A 98 -7.51 3.94 -4.31
C LEU A 98 -6.81 2.59 -4.25
N GLU A 99 -6.43 2.14 -3.06
CA GLU A 99 -5.70 0.90 -2.85
C GLU A 99 -6.48 -0.06 -1.95
N PHE A 100 -6.56 -1.31 -2.36
CA PHE A 100 -7.02 -2.43 -1.54
C PHE A 100 -5.87 -3.40 -1.31
N SER A 101 -5.57 -3.70 -0.05
CA SER A 101 -4.51 -4.63 0.34
C SER A 101 -5.09 -5.76 1.18
N LEU A 102 -4.55 -6.96 1.03
CA LEU A 102 -4.92 -8.13 1.82
C LEU A 102 -3.76 -8.55 2.71
N LEU A 103 -4.02 -8.63 4.00
CA LEU A 103 -3.05 -8.94 5.04
C LEU A 103 -3.45 -10.22 5.78
N ALA A 104 -2.46 -11.03 6.15
CA ALA A 104 -2.73 -12.17 7.03
C ALA A 104 -3.14 -11.66 8.42
N ALA A 105 -4.32 -12.06 8.89
CA ALA A 105 -4.73 -11.78 10.25
C ALA A 105 -3.91 -12.60 11.26
N LYS A 106 -3.95 -12.21 12.52
CA LYS A 106 -3.28 -12.97 13.60
C LYS A 106 -3.91 -14.35 13.83
N SER A 107 -5.17 -14.50 13.46
CA SER A 107 -5.87 -15.79 13.52
C SER A 107 -5.78 -16.46 12.13
N ASN A 108 -5.58 -17.78 12.12
CA ASN A 108 -5.49 -18.56 10.87
C ASN A 108 -6.86 -18.73 10.17
N THR A 109 -7.92 -18.20 10.74
CA THR A 109 -9.31 -18.32 10.27
C THR A 109 -9.85 -17.05 9.66
N GLU A 110 -9.07 -15.97 9.68
CA GLU A 110 -9.47 -14.65 9.19
C GLU A 110 -8.40 -14.03 8.30
N LEU A 111 -8.82 -13.13 7.44
CA LEU A 111 -7.94 -12.22 6.72
C LEU A 111 -8.34 -10.77 7.02
N THR A 112 -7.39 -9.85 6.94
CA THR A 112 -7.63 -8.43 7.05
C THR A 112 -7.58 -7.80 5.67
N ALA A 113 -8.67 -7.19 5.23
CA ALA A 113 -8.67 -6.32 4.06
C ALA A 113 -8.52 -4.87 4.52
N ARG A 114 -7.65 -4.14 3.84
CA ARG A 114 -7.36 -2.73 4.09
C ARG A 114 -7.69 -1.91 2.86
N PHE A 115 -8.32 -0.77 3.07
CA PHE A 115 -8.65 0.24 2.10
C PHE A 115 -7.87 1.52 2.42
N ASP A 116 -7.17 2.07 1.43
CA ASP A 116 -6.48 3.35 1.54
C ASP A 116 -6.86 4.25 0.35
N LEU A 117 -7.24 5.48 0.64
CA LEU A 117 -7.51 6.52 -0.36
C LEU A 117 -6.53 7.67 -0.19
N GLU A 118 -5.79 7.99 -1.25
CA GLU A 118 -4.81 9.07 -1.30
C GLU A 118 -5.14 10.07 -2.41
N ILE A 119 -5.07 11.37 -2.09
CA ILE A 119 -5.30 12.47 -3.03
C ILE A 119 -4.06 13.36 -3.07
N ARG A 120 -3.53 13.63 -4.25
CA ARG A 120 -2.34 14.47 -4.47
C ARG A 120 -2.55 15.51 -5.58
N PRO A 121 -2.38 16.82 -5.31
CA PRO A 121 -2.15 17.43 -4.00
C PRO A 121 -3.44 17.46 -3.17
N ALA A 122 -3.31 17.22 -1.87
CA ALA A 122 -4.42 17.37 -0.95
C ALA A 122 -4.60 18.88 -0.66
N MET A 123 -5.65 19.47 -1.21
CA MET A 123 -6.06 20.84 -0.92
C MET A 123 -7.01 20.93 0.26
N MET A 124 -7.59 19.81 0.63
CA MET A 124 -8.44 19.59 1.79
C MET A 124 -7.81 18.49 2.64
N GLU A 125 -8.04 18.55 3.95
CA GLU A 125 -7.67 17.45 4.84
C GLU A 125 -8.61 16.26 4.52
N TYR A 126 -8.09 15.30 3.77
CA TYR A 126 -8.80 14.12 3.38
C TYR A 126 -7.89 12.92 3.47
N THR A 127 -8.03 12.17 4.55
CA THR A 127 -7.43 10.86 4.73
C THR A 127 -8.53 9.85 4.99
N ARG A 128 -8.56 8.79 4.22
CA ARG A 128 -9.49 7.71 4.45
C ARG A 128 -8.73 6.40 4.36
N ASN A 129 -8.67 5.72 5.49
CA ASN A 129 -8.19 4.35 5.59
C ASN A 129 -9.15 3.55 6.46
N GLU A 130 -9.34 2.31 6.13
CA GLU A 130 -10.18 1.39 6.88
C GLU A 130 -9.61 -0.02 6.80
N GLU A 131 -9.66 -0.74 7.91
CA GLU A 131 -9.30 -2.15 7.97
C GLU A 131 -10.50 -2.95 8.46
N LYS A 132 -10.76 -4.09 7.82
CA LYS A 132 -11.84 -4.98 8.19
C LYS A 132 -11.39 -6.43 8.12
N ASN A 133 -11.75 -7.20 9.16
CA ASN A 133 -11.48 -8.62 9.20
C ASN A 133 -12.63 -9.40 8.61
N PHE A 134 -12.30 -10.42 7.83
CA PHE A 134 -13.24 -11.32 7.18
C PHE A 134 -12.89 -12.76 7.53
N PRO A 135 -13.88 -13.59 7.90
CA PRO A 135 -13.65 -15.03 8.02
C PRO A 135 -13.32 -15.61 6.65
N LEU A 136 -12.43 -16.60 6.60
CA LEU A 136 -12.03 -17.20 5.33
C LEU A 136 -13.18 -17.95 4.64
N ASP A 137 -14.14 -18.45 5.40
CA ASP A 137 -15.36 -19.05 4.86
C ASP A 137 -16.27 -17.93 4.31
N ASP A 138 -16.67 -18.02 3.05
CA ASP A 138 -17.49 -17.04 2.32
C ASP A 138 -16.88 -15.62 2.19
N ALA A 139 -15.56 -15.48 2.36
CA ALA A 139 -14.87 -14.20 2.27
C ALA A 139 -15.06 -13.52 0.91
N ASP A 140 -15.15 -14.27 -0.18
CA ASP A 140 -15.27 -13.76 -1.55
C ASP A 140 -16.45 -12.80 -1.68
N VAL A 141 -17.63 -13.22 -1.22
CA VAL A 141 -18.87 -12.41 -1.29
C VAL A 141 -18.79 -11.22 -0.33
N ALA A 142 -18.34 -11.46 0.91
CA ALA A 142 -18.28 -10.42 1.92
C ALA A 142 -17.25 -9.33 1.59
N ILE A 143 -16.11 -9.71 1.04
CA ILE A 143 -15.07 -8.78 0.55
C ILE A 143 -15.59 -8.03 -0.67
N GLY A 144 -16.21 -8.73 -1.64
CA GLY A 144 -16.77 -8.11 -2.83
C GLY A 144 -17.73 -6.98 -2.49
N LEU A 145 -18.70 -7.23 -1.63
CA LEU A 145 -19.67 -6.22 -1.18
C LEU A 145 -18.99 -5.03 -0.46
N TRP A 146 -17.98 -5.30 0.37
CA TRP A 146 -17.25 -4.24 1.05
C TRP A 146 -16.41 -3.42 0.06
N VAL A 147 -15.76 -4.06 -0.90
CA VAL A 147 -14.98 -3.37 -1.95
C VAL A 147 -15.89 -2.50 -2.82
N GLU A 148 -17.05 -3.01 -3.25
CA GLU A 148 -18.06 -2.23 -3.96
C GLU A 148 -18.49 -0.98 -3.18
N GLU A 149 -18.79 -1.12 -1.89
CA GLU A 149 -19.12 0.01 -1.01
C GLU A 149 -18.01 1.06 -1.01
N LYS A 150 -16.75 0.64 -0.86
CA LYS A 150 -15.60 1.55 -0.82
C LYS A 150 -15.30 2.19 -2.17
N ILE A 151 -15.51 1.50 -3.27
CA ILE A 151 -15.42 2.06 -4.62
C ILE A 151 -16.48 3.16 -4.82
N VAL A 152 -17.73 2.89 -4.45
CA VAL A 152 -18.81 3.88 -4.58
C VAL A 152 -18.52 5.12 -3.72
N GLU A 153 -18.07 4.94 -2.46
CA GLU A 153 -17.67 6.03 -1.59
C GLU A 153 -16.49 6.85 -2.18
N CYS A 154 -15.52 6.17 -2.79
CA CYS A 154 -14.39 6.82 -3.44
C CYS A 154 -14.83 7.62 -4.66
N VAL A 155 -15.66 7.06 -5.52
CA VAL A 155 -16.19 7.73 -6.73
C VAL A 155 -17.03 8.93 -6.35
N ASP A 156 -17.92 8.82 -5.37
CA ASP A 156 -18.71 9.94 -4.86
C ASP A 156 -17.81 11.07 -4.35
N THR A 157 -16.80 10.72 -3.58
CA THR A 157 -15.78 11.67 -3.10
C THR A 157 -15.03 12.33 -4.25
N TYR A 158 -14.60 11.55 -5.25
CA TYR A 158 -13.89 12.05 -6.42
C TYR A 158 -14.72 13.06 -7.19
N LEU A 159 -15.99 12.76 -7.46
CA LEU A 159 -16.92 13.64 -8.18
C LEU A 159 -17.21 14.93 -7.39
N HIS A 160 -17.33 14.81 -6.06
CA HIS A 160 -17.51 15.96 -5.19
C HIS A 160 -16.27 16.88 -5.18
N LEU A 161 -15.09 16.32 -5.10
CA LEU A 161 -13.83 17.07 -5.16
C LEU A 161 -13.58 17.70 -6.52
N GLU A 162 -13.93 17.02 -7.62
CA GLU A 162 -13.81 17.56 -8.97
C GLU A 162 -14.60 18.86 -9.16
N THR A 163 -15.73 18.99 -8.46
CA THR A 163 -16.57 20.18 -8.48
C THR A 163 -16.27 21.19 -7.38
N HIS A 164 -15.39 20.86 -6.45
CA HIS A 164 -15.11 21.68 -5.27
C HIS A 164 -14.38 22.98 -5.64
N PRO A 165 -14.81 24.16 -5.11
CA PRO A 165 -14.23 25.47 -5.45
C PRO A 165 -12.72 25.59 -5.25
N LEU A 166 -12.14 24.87 -4.26
CA LEU A 166 -10.70 24.88 -4.02
C LEU A 166 -9.89 24.32 -5.20
N TYR A 167 -10.47 23.38 -5.97
CA TYR A 167 -9.83 22.80 -7.14
C TYR A 167 -10.17 23.56 -8.45
N GLN A 168 -11.23 24.37 -8.45
CA GLN A 168 -11.73 25.12 -9.63
C GLN A 168 -11.33 26.60 -9.65
N LYS A 169 -10.52 27.06 -8.72
CA LYS A 169 -10.12 28.49 -8.66
C LYS A 169 -9.42 28.93 -9.95
N GLU A 170 -9.72 30.17 -10.37
CA GLU A 170 -9.10 30.85 -11.53
C GLU A 170 -7.56 30.96 -11.43
N ASN A 171 -7.00 30.83 -10.24
CA ASN A 171 -5.57 30.89 -9.95
C ASN A 171 -4.83 29.54 -10.12
N MET A 172 -5.29 28.71 -11.04
CA MET A 172 -4.61 27.44 -11.30
C MET A 172 -3.28 27.64 -12.02
N VAL A 173 -2.23 27.07 -11.45
CA VAL A 173 -0.87 27.08 -11.99
C VAL A 173 -0.38 25.66 -12.29
N ILE A 174 0.60 25.53 -13.16
CA ILE A 174 1.17 24.23 -13.52
C ILE A 174 2.51 24.08 -12.81
N ASP A 175 2.70 22.99 -12.09
CA ASP A 175 4.00 22.59 -11.56
C ASP A 175 4.93 22.23 -12.73
N PRO A 176 6.06 22.96 -12.90
CA PRO A 176 6.93 22.79 -14.07
C PRO A 176 7.69 21.47 -14.10
N VAL A 177 7.72 20.72 -12.99
CA VAL A 177 8.44 19.44 -12.87
C VAL A 177 7.56 18.26 -13.22
N CYS A 178 6.38 18.17 -12.62
CA CYS A 178 5.49 17.03 -12.81
C CYS A 178 4.28 17.32 -13.73
N GLY A 179 4.09 18.57 -14.16
CA GLY A 179 2.97 18.98 -15.02
C GLY A 179 1.60 19.07 -14.30
N MET A 180 1.58 18.85 -12.99
CA MET A 180 0.35 18.86 -12.21
C MET A 180 -0.23 20.28 -12.12
N ARG A 181 -1.54 20.41 -12.30
CA ARG A 181 -2.27 21.67 -12.07
C ARG A 181 -2.63 21.77 -10.60
N ILE A 182 -2.24 22.87 -9.98
CA ILE A 182 -2.49 23.16 -8.56
C ILE A 182 -3.05 24.58 -8.43
N SER A 183 -3.81 24.84 -7.37
CA SER A 183 -4.12 26.21 -7.02
C SER A 183 -2.89 26.89 -6.44
N SER A 184 -2.61 28.15 -6.84
CA SER A 184 -1.52 28.95 -6.30
C SER A 184 -1.60 29.08 -4.77
N ASP A 185 -2.81 29.12 -4.21
CA ASP A 185 -3.07 29.25 -2.77
C ASP A 185 -2.82 27.96 -2.00
N ALA A 186 -2.91 26.80 -2.68
CA ALA A 186 -2.73 25.47 -2.10
C ALA A 186 -1.37 24.83 -2.46
N ALA A 187 -0.51 25.56 -3.20
CA ALA A 187 0.83 25.12 -3.52
C ALA A 187 1.63 24.89 -2.24
N ARG A 188 2.20 23.67 -2.08
CA ARG A 188 3.02 23.35 -0.89
C ARG A 188 4.34 24.09 -0.86
N SER A 189 4.80 24.55 -2.03
CA SER A 189 6.07 25.22 -2.13
C SER A 189 6.07 26.20 -3.29
N LYS A 190 6.82 27.29 -3.17
CA LYS A 190 6.96 28.30 -4.21
C LYS A 190 8.40 28.85 -4.27
N ILE A 191 8.75 29.42 -5.43
CA ILE A 191 9.95 30.22 -5.64
C ILE A 191 9.51 31.58 -6.15
N GLU A 192 9.75 32.62 -5.33
CA GLU A 192 9.53 34.01 -5.70
C GLU A 192 10.82 34.55 -6.34
N ARG A 193 10.72 35.10 -7.56
CA ARG A 193 11.85 35.71 -8.26
C ARG A 193 11.58 37.21 -8.45
N PRO A 194 12.51 38.12 -8.10
CA PRO A 194 12.36 39.54 -8.36
C PRO A 194 12.06 39.78 -9.84
N HIS A 195 11.03 40.55 -10.14
CA HIS A 195 10.59 40.91 -11.50
C HIS A 195 10.21 39.76 -12.43
N ARG A 196 9.97 38.52 -11.87
CA ARG A 196 9.50 37.34 -12.64
C ARG A 196 8.26 36.76 -11.95
N ARG A 197 7.51 35.92 -12.70
CA ARG A 197 6.37 35.18 -12.14
C ARG A 197 6.84 34.25 -11.05
N THR A 198 6.09 34.17 -9.94
CA THR A 198 6.24 33.15 -8.92
C THR A 198 6.02 31.77 -9.53
N ILE A 199 6.91 30.84 -9.22
CA ILE A 199 6.80 29.44 -9.64
C ILE A 199 6.27 28.65 -8.46
N TYR A 200 5.25 27.84 -8.71
CA TYR A 200 4.56 27.05 -7.69
C TYR A 200 4.80 25.56 -7.92
N PHE A 201 4.89 24.80 -6.82
CA PHE A 201 5.16 23.37 -6.83
C PHE A 201 4.15 22.62 -5.96
N CYS A 202 3.76 21.42 -6.41
CA CYS A 202 2.86 20.54 -5.66
C CYS A 202 3.52 19.96 -4.39
N SER A 203 4.87 19.92 -4.36
CA SER A 203 5.65 19.35 -3.28
C SER A 203 7.04 19.99 -3.17
N GLU A 204 7.68 19.85 -2.00
CA GLU A 204 9.10 20.19 -1.81
C GLU A 204 10.01 19.35 -2.71
N THR A 205 9.64 18.12 -3.03
CA THR A 205 10.38 17.25 -3.95
C THR A 205 10.47 17.86 -5.33
N CYS A 206 9.35 18.33 -5.90
CA CYS A 206 9.32 19.01 -7.19
C CYS A 206 10.16 20.29 -7.16
N LYS A 207 10.03 21.12 -6.12
CA LYS A 207 10.87 22.32 -5.96
C LYS A 207 12.35 21.98 -5.96
N ASN A 208 12.77 20.98 -5.19
CA ASN A 208 14.17 20.59 -5.08
C ASN A 208 14.71 20.04 -6.41
N THR A 209 13.90 19.31 -7.17
CA THR A 209 14.23 18.84 -8.51
C THR A 209 14.42 20.02 -9.46
N PHE A 210 13.49 20.98 -9.45
CA PHE A 210 13.57 22.18 -10.26
C PHE A 210 14.84 23.01 -9.96
N LEU A 211 15.18 23.19 -8.70
CA LEU A 211 16.38 23.93 -8.28
C LEU A 211 17.69 23.24 -8.72
N LYS A 212 17.70 21.90 -8.76
CA LYS A 212 18.85 21.14 -9.27
C LYS A 212 19.01 21.34 -10.78
N GLU A 213 17.92 21.28 -11.53
CA GLU A 213 17.93 21.48 -12.98
C GLU A 213 18.26 22.94 -13.39
N ASP A 214 17.75 23.91 -12.62
CA ASP A 214 18.00 25.33 -12.85
C ASP A 214 19.47 25.68 -12.60
N LYS A 215 20.11 25.14 -11.55
CA LYS A 215 21.56 25.27 -11.32
C LYS A 215 22.40 24.71 -12.47
N LEU A 216 22.05 23.55 -13.02
CA LEU A 216 22.75 22.93 -14.13
C LEU A 216 22.68 23.74 -15.43
N LYS A 217 21.69 24.64 -15.57
CA LYS A 217 21.54 25.53 -16.75
C LYS A 217 22.39 26.80 -16.64
N PHE A 218 22.84 27.18 -15.45
CA PHE A 218 23.66 28.37 -15.22
C PHE A 218 25.15 28.06 -15.13
N GLU A 219 25.53 26.78 -15.06
CA GLU A 219 26.93 26.31 -15.05
C GLU A 219 27.45 25.90 -16.47
N LYS A 220 26.65 26.14 -17.50
CA LYS A 220 27.01 26.01 -18.91
C LYS A 220 27.01 27.37 -19.60
#